data_e0159501dd7891514456b43bae37bb11
#
_entry.id   e0159501dd7891514456b43bae37bb11
#
_cell.length_a   1.000
_cell.length_b   1.000
_cell.length_c   1.000
_cell.angle_alpha   90.00
_cell.angle_beta   90.00
_cell.angle_gamma   90.00
#
_symmetry.space_group_name_H-M   'P 1'
#
loop_
_entity.id
_entity.type
_entity.pdbx_description
1 polymer ?
#
loop_
_entity_poly.entity_id
_entity_poly.type
_entity_poly.pdbx_seq_one_letter_code
_entity_poly.pdbx_strand_id
1 'polypeptide(L)'
;MTLLARAAAWPRDGSLALDTEFVRERTYYPKLCLVQLANGGDVVLVDALAFADGGALASLLGDGGHRKLLHAARQDIEALLPLTGAPVTPVFDTQQAAALLGYSAQIGYADLVRQMLGVDLAKGHARTDWARRPLSAEQLAYAADDVRYLPALAAALEEKLAAAGRSAWLEEESAALGSLALYRVEPADAWRRLKGVEQLDAP
;
A
#
# COMPACT_ATOMS: atom_id res chain seq x y z
N MET A 1 12.81 15.84 -14.71
CA MET A 1 11.95 16.46 -13.65
C MET A 1 12.07 15.58 -12.42
N THR A 2 12.38 16.14 -11.24
CA THR A 2 12.51 15.37 -9.99
C THR A 2 11.14 14.91 -9.48
N LEU A 3 11.10 13.89 -8.60
CA LEU A 3 9.87 13.43 -7.94
C LEU A 3 9.15 14.59 -7.24
N LEU A 4 9.89 15.41 -6.50
CA LEU A 4 9.32 16.59 -5.81
C LEU A 4 8.70 17.59 -6.78
N ALA A 5 9.33 17.84 -7.92
CA ALA A 5 8.78 18.76 -8.92
C ALA A 5 7.49 18.20 -9.56
N ARG A 6 7.35 16.88 -9.70
CA ARG A 6 6.09 16.24 -10.14
C ARG A 6 5.04 16.32 -9.04
N ALA A 7 5.40 15.92 -7.82
CA ALA A 7 4.50 15.93 -6.67
C ALA A 7 3.99 17.34 -6.34
N ALA A 8 4.80 18.38 -6.53
CA ALA A 8 4.38 19.78 -6.34
C ALA A 8 3.27 20.24 -7.31
N ALA A 9 3.13 19.56 -8.45
CA ALA A 9 2.07 19.82 -9.42
C ALA A 9 0.78 19.03 -9.11
N TRP A 10 0.81 18.09 -8.17
CA TRP A 10 -0.36 17.32 -7.79
C TRP A 10 -1.32 18.12 -6.91
N PRO A 11 -2.65 17.97 -7.09
CA PRO A 11 -3.62 18.61 -6.21
C PRO A 11 -3.42 18.17 -4.74
N ARG A 12 -3.29 19.14 -3.83
CA ARG A 12 -3.05 18.85 -2.41
C ARG A 12 -4.30 18.44 -1.63
N ASP A 13 -5.46 18.70 -2.19
CA ASP A 13 -6.78 18.28 -1.67
C ASP A 13 -7.22 16.91 -2.22
N GLY A 14 -6.33 16.27 -2.97
CA GLY A 14 -6.57 14.98 -3.59
C GLY A 14 -6.08 13.80 -2.78
N SER A 15 -6.30 12.62 -3.33
CA SER A 15 -5.75 11.36 -2.85
C SER A 15 -4.47 10.99 -3.60
N LEU A 16 -3.59 10.27 -2.92
CA LEU A 16 -2.37 9.70 -3.49
C LEU A 16 -2.50 8.18 -3.51
N ALA A 17 -2.67 7.58 -4.68
CA ALA A 17 -2.59 6.14 -4.82
C ALA A 17 -1.16 5.67 -4.59
N LEU A 18 -1.00 4.62 -3.81
CA LEU A 18 0.28 4.11 -3.33
C LEU A 18 0.26 2.59 -3.33
N ASP A 19 1.33 2.00 -3.82
CA ASP A 19 1.63 0.58 -3.69
C ASP A 19 3.15 0.38 -3.58
N THR A 20 3.60 -0.80 -3.15
CA THR A 20 5.01 -1.10 -3.01
C THR A 20 5.34 -2.51 -3.48
N GLU A 21 6.53 -2.64 -4.10
CA GLU A 21 7.13 -3.94 -4.32
C GLU A 21 8.36 -4.12 -3.44
N PHE A 22 8.43 -5.23 -2.76
CA PHE A 22 9.50 -5.52 -1.80
C PHE A 22 9.89 -7.00 -1.80
N VAL A 23 11.07 -7.30 -1.28
CA VAL A 23 11.56 -8.67 -1.06
C VAL A 23 11.68 -8.93 0.44
N ARG A 24 11.09 -10.05 0.90
CA ARG A 24 11.19 -10.50 2.30
C ARG A 24 11.69 -11.95 2.34
N GLU A 25 12.99 -12.15 2.30
CA GLU A 25 13.57 -13.49 2.33
C GLU A 25 14.36 -13.80 3.61
N ARG A 26 15.22 -12.88 4.05
CA ARG A 26 16.15 -13.10 5.18
C ARG A 26 16.28 -11.89 6.08
N THR A 27 15.36 -10.94 6.01
CA THR A 27 15.41 -9.69 6.78
C THR A 27 14.17 -9.55 7.64
N TYR A 28 14.31 -8.89 8.78
CA TYR A 28 13.19 -8.59 9.66
C TYR A 28 12.19 -7.65 8.95
N TYR A 29 12.68 -6.54 8.44
CA TYR A 29 11.88 -5.66 7.59
C TYR A 29 12.00 -6.06 6.12
N PRO A 30 10.92 -5.89 5.32
CA PRO A 30 11.00 -6.05 3.88
C PRO A 30 12.05 -5.10 3.29
N LYS A 31 12.78 -5.58 2.28
CA LYS A 31 13.63 -4.73 1.46
C LYS A 31 12.76 -4.06 0.40
N LEU A 32 12.48 -2.78 0.56
CA LEU A 32 11.73 -1.99 -0.41
C LEU A 32 12.50 -1.92 -1.74
N CYS A 33 11.84 -2.22 -2.85
CA CYS A 33 12.44 -2.28 -4.18
C CYS A 33 11.83 -1.25 -5.14
N LEU A 34 10.51 -1.06 -5.09
CA LEU A 34 9.81 -0.11 -5.95
C LEU A 34 8.70 0.55 -5.14
N VAL A 35 8.41 1.82 -5.41
CA VAL A 35 7.24 2.53 -4.89
C VAL A 35 6.45 3.06 -6.08
N GLN A 36 5.20 2.69 -6.14
CA GLN A 36 4.27 3.15 -7.15
C GLN A 36 3.41 4.27 -6.58
N LEU A 37 3.26 5.34 -7.32
CA LEU A 37 2.46 6.50 -6.95
C LEU A 37 1.56 6.89 -8.12
N ALA A 38 0.29 7.24 -7.83
CA ALA A 38 -0.57 7.88 -8.84
C ALA A 38 -1.40 9.00 -8.22
N ASN A 39 -1.52 10.10 -8.97
CA ASN A 39 -2.37 11.23 -8.63
C ASN A 39 -2.86 11.91 -9.92
N GLY A 40 -4.16 12.20 -10.01
CA GLY A 40 -4.74 12.92 -11.15
C GLY A 40 -4.48 12.31 -12.53
N GLY A 41 -4.30 10.98 -12.62
CA GLY A 41 -3.96 10.27 -13.85
C GLY A 41 -2.46 10.20 -14.16
N ASP A 42 -1.62 10.89 -13.42
CA ASP A 42 -0.16 10.77 -13.50
C ASP A 42 0.30 9.56 -12.67
N VAL A 43 1.11 8.67 -13.26
CA VAL A 43 1.68 7.50 -12.59
C VAL A 43 3.20 7.64 -12.54
N VAL A 44 3.77 7.44 -11.36
CA VAL A 44 5.20 7.53 -11.11
C VAL A 44 5.69 6.25 -10.45
N LEU A 45 6.72 5.65 -11.02
CA LEU A 45 7.43 4.51 -10.45
C LEU A 45 8.77 4.98 -9.90
N VAL A 46 9.01 4.79 -8.62
CA VAL A 46 10.23 5.19 -7.93
C VAL A 46 11.06 3.96 -7.61
N ASP A 47 12.22 3.83 -8.25
CA ASP A 47 13.18 2.77 -7.95
C ASP A 47 13.82 3.01 -6.58
N ALA A 48 13.30 2.35 -5.54
CA ALA A 48 13.76 2.54 -4.17
C ALA A 48 15.20 2.05 -3.94
N LEU A 49 15.75 1.21 -4.83
CA LEU A 49 17.13 0.73 -4.75
C LEU A 49 18.15 1.76 -5.28
N ALA A 50 17.72 2.64 -6.18
CA ALA A 50 18.57 3.64 -6.85
C ALA A 50 18.21 5.09 -6.46
N PHE A 51 17.09 5.29 -5.75
CA PHE A 51 16.58 6.62 -5.43
C PHE A 51 17.42 7.25 -4.31
N ALA A 52 18.18 8.29 -4.65
CA ALA A 52 19.08 8.95 -3.70
C ALA A 52 18.36 9.90 -2.72
N ASP A 53 17.16 10.39 -3.07
CA ASP A 53 16.42 11.38 -2.27
C ASP A 53 15.27 10.72 -1.48
N GLY A 54 15.64 9.81 -0.58
CA GLY A 54 14.68 9.16 0.32
C GLY A 54 13.90 10.15 1.18
N GLY A 55 14.51 11.28 1.54
CA GLY A 55 13.87 12.33 2.32
C GLY A 55 12.70 12.99 1.59
N ALA A 56 12.82 13.20 0.27
CA ALA A 56 11.73 13.73 -0.55
C ALA A 56 10.52 12.78 -0.60
N LEU A 57 10.77 11.49 -0.78
CA LEU A 57 9.72 10.48 -0.78
C LEU A 57 9.08 10.36 0.61
N ALA A 58 9.88 10.32 1.67
CA ALA A 58 9.39 10.29 3.04
C ALA A 58 8.51 11.50 3.36
N SER A 59 8.92 12.70 2.93
CA SER A 59 8.14 13.93 3.10
C SER A 59 6.79 13.87 2.38
N LEU A 60 6.77 13.39 1.14
CA LEU A 60 5.52 13.22 0.36
C LEU A 60 4.58 12.21 1.02
N LEU A 61 5.11 11.08 1.47
CA LEU A 61 4.32 10.04 2.10
C LEU A 61 3.84 10.40 3.51
N GLY A 62 4.62 11.20 4.23
CA GLY A 62 4.27 11.75 5.55
C GLY A 62 3.33 12.96 5.52
N ASP A 63 3.08 13.53 4.33
CA ASP A 63 2.16 14.66 4.18
C ASP A 63 0.72 14.24 4.51
N GLY A 64 0.18 14.76 5.61
CA GLY A 64 -1.20 14.54 6.04
C GLY A 64 -2.26 15.18 5.12
N GLY A 65 -1.88 16.05 4.21
CA GLY A 65 -2.78 16.67 3.24
C GLY A 65 -3.28 15.72 2.15
N HIS A 66 -2.53 14.65 1.87
CA HIS A 66 -2.95 13.62 0.90
C HIS A 66 -3.42 12.36 1.63
N ARG A 67 -4.64 11.92 1.35
CA ARG A 67 -5.09 10.59 1.77
C ARG A 67 -4.46 9.53 0.87
N LYS A 68 -3.74 8.56 1.44
CA LYS A 68 -3.11 7.47 0.71
C LYS A 68 -4.12 6.38 0.41
N LEU A 69 -4.31 6.05 -0.85
CA LEU A 69 -5.16 4.97 -1.31
C LEU A 69 -4.29 3.74 -1.54
N LEU A 70 -4.57 2.66 -0.84
CA LEU A 70 -3.86 1.38 -0.95
C LEU A 70 -4.85 0.22 -1.05
N HIS A 71 -4.33 -0.96 -1.37
CA HIS A 71 -5.07 -2.21 -1.28
C HIS A 71 -4.32 -3.19 -0.38
N ALA A 72 -4.94 -3.63 0.72
CA ALA A 72 -4.29 -4.45 1.76
C ALA A 72 -3.05 -3.78 2.38
N ALA A 73 -3.15 -2.52 2.74
CA ALA A 73 -2.12 -1.53 3.03
C ALA A 73 -1.07 -1.93 4.07
N ARG A 74 -1.34 -2.91 4.94
CA ARG A 74 -0.50 -3.21 6.10
C ARG A 74 0.94 -3.55 5.75
N GLN A 75 1.15 -4.33 4.68
CA GLN A 75 2.49 -4.77 4.29
C GLN A 75 3.29 -3.64 3.62
N ASP A 76 2.62 -2.78 2.86
CA ASP A 76 3.21 -1.62 2.23
C ASP A 76 3.68 -0.60 3.26
N ILE A 77 2.83 -0.31 4.26
CA ILE A 77 3.20 0.56 5.37
C ILE A 77 4.41 0.00 6.13
N GLU A 78 4.44 -1.32 6.38
CA GLU A 78 5.59 -1.96 7.02
C GLU A 78 6.87 -1.82 6.17
N ALA A 79 6.77 -1.98 4.84
CA ALA A 79 7.90 -1.84 3.92
C ALA A 79 8.42 -0.40 3.83
N LEU A 80 7.55 0.58 4.01
CA LEU A 80 7.87 2.01 3.99
C LEU A 80 8.45 2.53 5.31
N LEU A 81 8.19 1.87 6.44
CA LEU A 81 8.62 2.34 7.77
C LEU A 81 10.11 2.67 7.88
N PRO A 82 11.05 1.88 7.34
CA PRO A 82 12.48 2.23 7.39
C PRO A 82 12.79 3.56 6.68
N LEU A 83 11.98 3.94 5.71
CA LEU A 83 12.12 5.18 4.96
C LEU A 83 11.41 6.37 5.66
N THR A 84 10.19 6.14 6.13
CA THR A 84 9.31 7.21 6.64
C THR A 84 9.47 7.46 8.15
N GLY A 85 9.98 6.48 8.89
CA GLY A 85 10.10 6.53 10.36
C GLY A 85 8.78 6.42 11.12
N ALA A 86 7.65 6.56 10.43
CA ALA A 86 6.29 6.47 10.97
C ALA A 86 5.34 5.86 9.93
N PRO A 87 4.19 5.28 10.33
CA PRO A 87 3.17 4.83 9.39
C PRO A 87 2.67 5.98 8.53
N VAL A 88 2.45 5.71 7.23
CA VAL A 88 1.86 6.70 6.33
C VAL A 88 0.37 6.86 6.65
N THR A 89 -0.08 8.11 6.83
CA THR A 89 -1.46 8.45 7.19
C THR A 89 -1.86 9.78 6.56
N PRO A 90 -3.16 10.07 6.37
CA PRO A 90 -4.31 9.16 6.49
C PRO A 90 -4.37 8.12 5.36
N VAL A 91 -4.93 6.95 5.64
CA VAL A 91 -5.04 5.82 4.71
C VAL A 91 -6.50 5.53 4.36
N PHE A 92 -6.75 5.12 3.13
CA PHE A 92 -7.95 4.44 2.68
C PHE A 92 -7.54 3.08 2.11
N ASP A 93 -7.87 2.01 2.81
CA ASP A 93 -7.60 0.66 2.35
C ASP A 93 -8.81 0.10 1.61
N THR A 94 -8.65 -0.09 0.29
CA THR A 94 -9.74 -0.57 -0.58
C THR A 94 -10.15 -2.02 -0.28
N GLN A 95 -9.28 -2.84 0.30
CA GLN A 95 -9.62 -4.20 0.72
C GLN A 95 -10.52 -4.17 1.96
N GLN A 96 -10.18 -3.35 2.97
CA GLN A 96 -11.01 -3.14 4.15
C GLN A 96 -12.36 -2.54 3.77
N ALA A 97 -12.39 -1.54 2.91
CA ALA A 97 -13.60 -0.92 2.39
C ALA A 97 -14.52 -1.95 1.71
N ALA A 98 -13.95 -2.82 0.87
CA ALA A 98 -14.70 -3.89 0.22
C ALA A 98 -15.24 -4.93 1.22
N ALA A 99 -14.44 -5.31 2.21
CA ALA A 99 -14.88 -6.25 3.27
C ALA A 99 -16.07 -5.71 4.05
N LEU A 100 -16.08 -4.41 4.37
CA LEU A 100 -17.21 -3.74 5.02
C LEU A 100 -18.49 -3.71 4.14
N LEU A 101 -18.36 -3.89 2.83
CA LEU A 101 -19.48 -3.99 1.88
C LEU A 101 -19.91 -5.44 1.61
N GLY A 102 -19.27 -6.42 2.26
CA GLY A 102 -19.63 -7.84 2.15
C GLY A 102 -18.86 -8.61 1.06
N TYR A 103 -17.83 -8.02 0.47
CA TYR A 103 -16.89 -8.76 -0.36
C TYR A 103 -16.00 -9.66 0.52
N SER A 104 -15.28 -10.60 -0.10
CA SER A 104 -14.31 -11.41 0.65
C SER A 104 -13.32 -10.53 1.41
N ALA A 105 -13.05 -10.84 2.68
CA ALA A 105 -12.12 -10.09 3.53
C ALA A 105 -10.68 -10.05 2.97
N GLN A 106 -10.34 -10.96 2.07
CA GLN A 106 -9.03 -11.03 1.41
C GLN A 106 -9.18 -10.97 -0.13
N ILE A 107 -10.18 -10.20 -0.61
CA ILE A 107 -10.34 -10.01 -2.05
C ILE A 107 -9.06 -9.39 -2.62
N GLY A 108 -8.55 -9.96 -3.71
CA GLY A 108 -7.37 -9.41 -4.39
C GLY A 108 -7.71 -8.16 -5.21
N TYR A 109 -6.72 -7.28 -5.39
CA TYR A 109 -6.88 -6.03 -6.12
C TYR A 109 -7.47 -6.21 -7.51
N ALA A 110 -6.89 -7.09 -8.33
CA ALA A 110 -7.37 -7.34 -9.68
C ALA A 110 -8.82 -7.85 -9.73
N ASP A 111 -9.20 -8.72 -8.77
CA ASP A 111 -10.57 -9.22 -8.70
C ASP A 111 -11.56 -8.13 -8.25
N LEU A 112 -11.15 -7.24 -7.35
CA LEU A 112 -11.96 -6.11 -6.91
C LEU A 112 -12.13 -5.08 -8.03
N VAL A 113 -11.06 -4.74 -8.74
CA VAL A 113 -11.09 -3.85 -9.92
C VAL A 113 -12.04 -4.42 -11.00
N ARG A 114 -11.92 -5.71 -11.28
CA ARG A 114 -12.83 -6.36 -12.25
C ARG A 114 -14.29 -6.28 -11.82
N GLN A 115 -14.59 -6.57 -10.55
CA GLN A 115 -15.97 -6.58 -10.04
C GLN A 115 -16.57 -5.19 -9.94
N MET A 116 -15.77 -4.19 -9.58
CA MET A 116 -16.25 -2.83 -9.33
C MET A 116 -16.21 -1.93 -10.58
N LEU A 117 -15.16 -2.10 -11.41
CA LEU A 117 -14.89 -1.21 -12.55
C LEU A 117 -15.01 -1.91 -13.90
N GLY A 118 -15.17 -3.25 -13.94
CA GLY A 118 -15.26 -4.01 -15.20
C GLY A 118 -13.94 -4.08 -15.96
N VAL A 119 -12.80 -3.84 -15.31
CA VAL A 119 -11.48 -3.85 -15.95
C VAL A 119 -10.73 -5.13 -15.58
N ASP A 120 -10.25 -5.86 -16.59
CA ASP A 120 -9.39 -7.02 -16.40
C ASP A 120 -7.93 -6.59 -16.38
N LEU A 121 -7.24 -6.83 -15.25
CA LEU A 121 -5.82 -6.55 -15.10
C LEU A 121 -4.98 -7.77 -15.49
N ALA A 122 -3.80 -7.52 -16.07
CA ALA A 122 -2.85 -8.56 -16.39
C ALA A 122 -2.38 -9.26 -15.10
N LYS A 123 -2.37 -10.61 -15.11
CA LYS A 123 -1.90 -11.42 -13.97
C LYS A 123 -0.46 -11.89 -14.26
N GLY A 124 0.35 -12.03 -13.22
CA GLY A 124 1.58 -12.80 -13.40
C GLY A 124 2.88 -12.25 -12.80
N HIS A 125 2.92 -11.04 -12.26
CA HIS A 125 4.17 -10.45 -11.76
C HIS A 125 4.29 -10.34 -10.24
N ALA A 126 3.26 -10.66 -9.46
CA ALA A 126 3.25 -10.58 -7.99
C ALA A 126 4.36 -11.41 -7.28
N ARG A 127 4.95 -12.40 -7.96
CA ARG A 127 6.02 -13.26 -7.41
C ARG A 127 7.33 -13.12 -8.18
N THR A 128 7.59 -11.96 -8.72
CA THR A 128 8.81 -11.64 -9.46
C THR A 128 9.92 -11.22 -8.50
N ASP A 129 11.19 -11.41 -8.90
CA ASP A 129 12.31 -10.82 -8.17
C ASP A 129 12.39 -9.31 -8.45
N TRP A 130 11.75 -8.54 -7.57
CA TRP A 130 11.71 -7.08 -7.66
C TRP A 130 13.04 -6.41 -7.31
N ALA A 131 14.01 -7.15 -6.76
CA ALA A 131 15.35 -6.63 -6.52
C ALA A 131 16.25 -6.66 -7.78
N ARG A 132 15.85 -7.42 -8.80
CA ARG A 132 16.61 -7.51 -10.06
C ARG A 132 16.51 -6.21 -10.87
N ARG A 133 17.59 -5.85 -11.55
CA ARG A 133 17.63 -4.70 -12.48
C ARG A 133 18.30 -5.10 -13.80
N PRO A 134 17.86 -4.52 -14.93
CA PRO A 134 16.71 -3.64 -15.07
C PRO A 134 15.37 -4.38 -14.90
N LEU A 135 14.30 -3.67 -14.53
CA LEU A 135 12.94 -4.19 -14.59
C LEU A 135 12.48 -4.31 -16.04
N SER A 136 11.71 -5.35 -16.36
CA SER A 136 11.15 -5.51 -17.71
C SER A 136 9.98 -4.54 -17.95
N ALA A 137 9.62 -4.36 -19.23
CA ALA A 137 8.49 -3.51 -19.61
C ALA A 137 7.16 -4.03 -19.00
N GLU A 138 7.01 -5.36 -18.94
CA GLU A 138 5.84 -6.01 -18.35
C GLU A 138 5.77 -5.78 -16.84
N GLN A 139 6.92 -5.84 -16.12
CA GLN A 139 6.97 -5.52 -14.69
C GLN A 139 6.60 -4.06 -14.43
N LEU A 140 7.11 -3.14 -15.25
CA LEU A 140 6.77 -1.71 -15.12
C LEU A 140 5.30 -1.44 -15.43
N ALA A 141 4.73 -2.12 -16.42
CA ALA A 141 3.30 -2.02 -16.74
C ALA A 141 2.43 -2.56 -15.60
N TYR A 142 2.77 -3.73 -15.06
CA TYR A 142 2.11 -4.33 -13.91
C TYR A 142 2.12 -3.37 -12.71
N ALA A 143 3.31 -2.89 -12.31
CA ALA A 143 3.45 -1.95 -11.19
C ALA A 143 2.67 -0.64 -11.39
N ALA A 144 2.56 -0.15 -12.63
CA ALA A 144 1.76 1.04 -12.92
C ALA A 144 0.25 0.76 -12.76
N ASP A 145 -0.20 -0.43 -13.11
CA ASP A 145 -1.61 -0.80 -13.01
C ASP A 145 -2.06 -1.03 -11.57
N ASP A 146 -1.15 -1.41 -10.65
CA ASP A 146 -1.46 -1.60 -9.22
C ASP A 146 -1.89 -0.28 -8.52
N VAL A 147 -1.54 0.88 -9.07
CA VAL A 147 -1.98 2.19 -8.54
C VAL A 147 -2.97 2.92 -9.44
N ARG A 148 -3.01 2.59 -10.72
CA ARG A 148 -3.77 3.34 -11.74
C ARG A 148 -5.26 3.41 -11.43
N TYR A 149 -5.85 2.33 -10.94
CA TYR A 149 -7.28 2.20 -10.72
C TYR A 149 -7.71 2.46 -9.28
N LEU A 150 -6.76 2.63 -8.34
CA LEU A 150 -7.07 2.90 -6.93
C LEU A 150 -7.95 4.14 -6.73
N PRO A 151 -7.74 5.28 -7.43
CA PRO A 151 -8.62 6.44 -7.25
C PRO A 151 -10.08 6.17 -7.64
N ALA A 152 -10.30 5.54 -8.79
CA ALA A 152 -11.65 5.21 -9.25
C ALA A 152 -12.30 4.15 -8.35
N LEU A 153 -11.52 3.17 -7.91
CA LEU A 153 -11.98 2.12 -7.00
C LEU A 153 -12.38 2.71 -5.64
N ALA A 154 -11.54 3.59 -5.07
CA ALA A 154 -11.83 4.25 -3.80
C ALA A 154 -13.11 5.08 -3.88
N ALA A 155 -13.30 5.88 -4.94
CA ALA A 155 -14.50 6.68 -5.14
C ALA A 155 -15.77 5.81 -5.19
N ALA A 156 -15.73 4.69 -5.94
CA ALA A 156 -16.86 3.77 -6.03
C ALA A 156 -17.16 3.05 -4.70
N LEU A 157 -16.14 2.74 -3.92
CA LEU A 157 -16.29 2.13 -2.59
C LEU A 157 -16.85 3.15 -1.58
N GLU A 158 -16.38 4.41 -1.60
CA GLU A 158 -16.88 5.48 -0.74
C GLU A 158 -18.37 5.74 -0.96
N GLU A 159 -18.82 5.81 -2.21
CA GLU A 159 -20.24 5.98 -2.54
C GLU A 159 -21.08 4.84 -1.93
N LYS A 160 -20.63 3.59 -2.08
CA LYS A 160 -21.34 2.43 -1.53
C LYS A 160 -21.31 2.39 0.00
N LEU A 161 -20.20 2.76 0.64
CA LEU A 161 -20.09 2.84 2.09
C LEU A 161 -21.00 3.92 2.67
N ALA A 162 -21.07 5.08 2.03
CA ALA A 162 -21.96 6.16 2.41
C ALA A 162 -23.44 5.72 2.31
N ALA A 163 -23.82 5.09 1.20
CA ALA A 163 -25.15 4.55 1.01
C ALA A 163 -25.53 3.46 2.04
N ALA A 164 -24.54 2.68 2.50
CA ALA A 164 -24.72 1.65 3.52
C ALA A 164 -24.61 2.18 4.96
N GLY A 165 -24.29 3.46 5.18
CA GLY A 165 -24.05 4.05 6.51
C GLY A 165 -22.82 3.49 7.22
N ARG A 166 -21.79 3.04 6.48
CA ARG A 166 -20.61 2.33 7.02
C ARG A 166 -19.31 3.13 6.92
N SER A 167 -19.35 4.41 6.50
CA SER A 167 -18.14 5.24 6.36
C SER A 167 -17.36 5.37 7.66
N ALA A 168 -18.03 5.56 8.80
CA ALA A 168 -17.37 5.66 10.10
C ALA A 168 -16.64 4.38 10.52
N TRP A 169 -17.13 3.21 10.12
CA TRP A 169 -16.42 1.95 10.39
C TRP A 169 -15.10 1.87 9.63
N LEU A 170 -15.07 2.34 8.38
CA LEU A 170 -13.82 2.40 7.62
C LEU A 170 -12.85 3.41 8.22
N GLU A 171 -13.32 4.54 8.71
CA GLU A 171 -12.46 5.53 9.40
C GLU A 171 -11.78 4.92 10.63
N GLU A 172 -12.51 4.15 11.43
CA GLU A 172 -11.99 3.46 12.61
C GLU A 172 -10.94 2.39 12.22
N GLU A 173 -11.25 1.52 11.26
CA GLU A 173 -10.32 0.51 10.75
C GLU A 173 -9.06 1.13 10.15
N SER A 174 -9.22 2.20 9.35
CA SER A 174 -8.09 2.91 8.73
C SER A 174 -7.21 3.62 9.76
N ALA A 175 -7.80 4.17 10.84
CA ALA A 175 -7.05 4.79 11.92
C ALA A 175 -6.13 3.79 12.63
N ALA A 176 -6.55 2.52 12.76
CA ALA A 176 -5.74 1.45 13.33
C ALA A 176 -4.44 1.23 12.54
N LEU A 177 -4.45 1.39 11.21
CA LEU A 177 -3.26 1.27 10.37
C LEU A 177 -2.20 2.34 10.67
N GLY A 178 -2.58 3.48 11.25
CA GLY A 178 -1.67 4.53 11.71
C GLY A 178 -0.92 4.20 13.00
N SER A 179 -1.26 3.09 13.68
CA SER A 179 -0.61 2.71 14.94
C SER A 179 0.75 2.06 14.69
N LEU A 180 1.82 2.70 15.16
CA LEU A 180 3.17 2.15 15.06
C LEU A 180 3.32 0.79 15.77
N ALA A 181 2.50 0.53 16.77
CA ALA A 181 2.49 -0.75 17.51
C ALA A 181 2.13 -1.94 16.60
N LEU A 182 1.39 -1.74 15.49
CA LEU A 182 1.10 -2.81 14.53
C LEU A 182 2.35 -3.34 13.82
N TYR A 183 3.38 -2.51 13.69
CA TYR A 183 4.55 -2.77 12.84
C TYR A 183 5.81 -3.05 13.65
N ARG A 184 5.86 -2.59 14.89
CA ARG A 184 6.97 -2.87 15.81
C ARG A 184 6.71 -4.15 16.58
N VAL A 185 7.73 -4.98 16.65
CA VAL A 185 7.77 -6.13 17.56
C VAL A 185 9.01 -5.93 18.44
N GLU A 186 8.77 -5.89 19.74
CA GLU A 186 9.87 -5.95 20.68
C GLU A 186 10.65 -7.25 20.46
N PRO A 187 11.98 -7.20 20.36
CA PRO A 187 12.79 -8.39 20.12
C PRO A 187 12.51 -9.53 21.10
N ALA A 188 12.21 -9.19 22.37
CA ALA A 188 11.85 -10.14 23.42
C ALA A 188 10.53 -10.88 23.13
N ASP A 189 9.63 -10.30 22.31
CA ASP A 189 8.33 -10.88 21.95
C ASP A 189 8.30 -11.47 20.52
N ALA A 190 9.38 -11.35 19.77
CA ALA A 190 9.45 -11.80 18.38
C ALA A 190 9.14 -13.30 18.23
N TRP A 191 9.50 -14.12 19.19
CA TRP A 191 9.24 -15.55 19.22
C TRP A 191 7.74 -15.89 19.20
N ARG A 192 6.87 -15.02 19.72
CA ARG A 192 5.40 -15.21 19.72
C ARG A 192 4.79 -15.24 18.32
N ARG A 193 5.53 -14.76 17.31
CA ARG A 193 5.11 -14.80 15.90
C ARG A 193 5.48 -16.10 15.18
N LEU A 194 6.22 -17.00 15.83
CA LEU A 194 6.56 -18.29 15.24
C LEU A 194 5.33 -19.19 15.22
N LYS A 195 5.00 -19.73 14.06
CA LYS A 195 3.91 -20.70 13.94
C LYS A 195 4.19 -21.92 14.82
N GLY A 196 3.18 -22.32 15.60
CA GLY A 196 3.29 -23.51 16.48
C GLY A 196 3.89 -23.25 17.86
N VAL A 197 4.30 -22.03 18.17
CA VAL A 197 4.78 -21.68 19.52
C VAL A 197 3.73 -21.96 20.59
N GLU A 198 2.46 -21.74 20.27
CA GLU A 198 1.32 -22.00 21.16
C GLU A 198 1.14 -23.50 21.50
N GLN A 199 1.80 -24.40 20.75
CA GLN A 199 1.78 -25.86 20.94
C GLN A 199 2.97 -26.34 21.77
N LEU A 200 3.90 -25.46 22.11
CA LEU A 200 5.02 -25.79 22.99
C LEU A 200 4.54 -25.66 24.43
N ASP A 201 4.51 -26.78 25.15
CA ASP A 201 4.28 -26.78 26.59
C ASP A 201 5.33 -25.91 27.28
N ALA A 202 4.91 -25.15 28.27
CA ALA A 202 5.85 -24.45 29.13
C ALA A 202 6.78 -25.47 29.79
N PRO A 203 8.08 -25.17 29.94
CA PRO A 203 9.03 -26.06 30.61
C PRO A 203 8.67 -26.28 32.07
#